data_99ebfd561afa836854aca521890a14f7
#
_entry.id   99ebfd561afa836854aca521890a14f7
#
_cell.length_a   1.000
_cell.length_b   1.000
_cell.length_c   1.000
_cell.angle_alpha   90.00
_cell.angle_beta   90.00
_cell.angle_gamma   90.00
#
_symmetry.space_group_name_H-M   'P 1'
#
loop_
_entity.id
_entity.type
_entity.pdbx_description
1 polymer ?
#
loop_
_entity_poly.entity_id
_entity_poly.type
_entity_poly.pdbx_seq_one_letter_code
_entity_poly.pdbx_strand_id
1 'polypeptide(L)'
;MSIQEHVQEHATEAAGKFNAGQVIIEHVSNSSHDHPLIKLPTLFGIDFSVTKHVLMLWLVAALVFVVVAWAVRRYLRQPRPIPAGFMNGLEFVVEFVRDSIVQPNVGRKWVNTWTPLVLTFFVFILCANAIGLIPIFELLGLLDRWVFHTGEHSFLKQVMHGGSTATANFNVTAALATITFGAIIVAGSLAHGFVKHWKNMAPQGLPAFVYFILIPIEIMGMFVRPFALTMRLAANMTGGHIAILSILSLVFLFAEMFGRALAGIGVGVVAVPLVVGISALEILVVLIQAYVFTLLSAVFIGMAIHVHH
;
A
#
# COMPACT_ATOMS: atom_id res chain seq x y z
N MET A 1 -35.34 -17.32 34.62
CA MET A 1 -34.62 -16.64 33.52
C MET A 1 -33.15 -16.85 33.77
N SER A 2 -32.48 -17.68 32.97
CA SER A 2 -31.09 -18.08 33.20
C SER A 2 -30.15 -17.00 32.71
N ILE A 3 -28.93 -16.92 33.28
CA ILE A 3 -27.87 -15.99 32.84
C ILE A 3 -27.60 -16.17 31.34
N GLN A 4 -27.80 -17.36 30.79
CA GLN A 4 -27.68 -17.64 29.35
C GLN A 4 -28.77 -16.98 28.51
N GLU A 5 -30.00 -16.88 28.98
CA GLU A 5 -31.11 -16.18 28.31
C GLU A 5 -30.84 -14.66 28.29
N HIS A 6 -30.33 -14.09 29.38
CA HIS A 6 -29.93 -12.67 29.40
C HIS A 6 -28.78 -12.35 28.50
N VAL A 7 -27.75 -13.21 28.40
CA VAL A 7 -26.62 -13.03 27.48
C VAL A 7 -27.07 -13.18 26.03
N GLN A 8 -28.00 -14.08 25.75
CA GLN A 8 -28.53 -14.29 24.41
C GLN A 8 -29.50 -13.17 23.99
N GLU A 9 -30.29 -12.62 24.90
CA GLU A 9 -31.17 -11.47 24.68
C GLU A 9 -30.36 -10.20 24.43
N HIS A 10 -29.31 -9.93 25.21
CA HIS A 10 -28.37 -8.84 24.96
C HIS A 10 -27.52 -9.03 23.67
N ALA A 11 -27.18 -10.26 23.32
CA ALA A 11 -26.50 -10.56 22.05
C ALA A 11 -27.44 -10.34 20.84
N THR A 12 -28.72 -10.65 20.99
CA THR A 12 -29.73 -10.45 19.92
C THR A 12 -30.13 -8.98 19.81
N GLU A 13 -30.21 -8.24 20.93
CA GLU A 13 -30.41 -6.78 20.93
C GLU A 13 -29.19 -6.04 20.34
N ALA A 14 -27.96 -6.52 20.61
CA ALA A 14 -26.72 -5.98 20.02
C ALA A 14 -26.59 -6.32 18.52
N ALA A 15 -27.15 -7.43 18.06
CA ALA A 15 -27.15 -7.81 16.65
C ALA A 15 -28.06 -6.94 15.76
N GLY A 16 -28.99 -6.17 16.38
CA GLY A 16 -29.86 -5.22 15.66
C GLY A 16 -29.33 -3.79 15.63
N LYS A 17 -28.33 -3.43 16.46
CA LYS A 17 -27.78 -2.07 16.51
C LYS A 17 -26.59 -1.91 15.59
N PHE A 18 -26.57 -0.80 14.83
CA PHE A 18 -25.44 -0.46 13.96
C PHE A 18 -24.14 -0.33 14.77
N ASN A 19 -23.18 -1.21 14.52
CA ASN A 19 -21.88 -1.19 15.18
C ASN A 19 -20.82 -0.60 14.24
N ALA A 20 -20.62 0.71 14.36
CA ALA A 20 -19.64 1.43 13.56
C ALA A 20 -18.22 0.83 13.65
N GLY A 21 -17.80 0.41 14.85
CA GLY A 21 -16.48 -0.19 15.07
C GLY A 21 -16.30 -1.50 14.32
N GLN A 22 -17.31 -2.35 14.32
CA GLN A 22 -17.27 -3.63 13.59
C GLN A 22 -17.21 -3.40 12.07
N VAL A 23 -18.01 -2.49 11.54
CA VAL A 23 -17.99 -2.14 10.11
C VAL A 23 -16.61 -1.63 9.70
N ILE A 24 -16.00 -0.75 10.50
CA ILE A 24 -14.65 -0.21 10.21
C ILE A 24 -13.60 -1.33 10.25
N ILE A 25 -13.63 -2.19 11.28
CA ILE A 25 -12.68 -3.29 11.42
C ILE A 25 -12.82 -4.28 10.25
N GLU A 26 -14.01 -4.67 9.87
CA GLU A 26 -14.25 -5.59 8.75
C GLU A 26 -13.76 -5.05 7.42
N HIS A 27 -13.84 -3.73 7.20
CA HIS A 27 -13.34 -3.10 5.97
C HIS A 27 -11.83 -2.92 5.94
N VAL A 28 -11.21 -2.67 7.09
CA VAL A 28 -9.76 -2.36 7.18
C VAL A 28 -8.92 -3.58 7.50
N SER A 29 -9.49 -4.57 8.22
CA SER A 29 -8.76 -5.80 8.57
C SER A 29 -8.60 -6.75 7.39
N ASN A 30 -7.53 -7.53 7.43
CA ASN A 30 -7.35 -8.64 6.49
C ASN A 30 -8.43 -9.72 6.74
N SER A 31 -8.72 -10.54 5.73
CA SER A 31 -9.49 -11.77 5.94
C SER A 31 -8.81 -12.62 7.02
N SER A 32 -9.62 -13.18 7.95
CA SER A 32 -9.11 -14.08 8.98
C SER A 32 -8.34 -15.24 8.34
N HIS A 33 -7.27 -15.69 9.00
CA HIS A 33 -6.54 -16.91 8.60
C HIS A 33 -7.44 -18.14 8.57
N ASP A 34 -8.54 -18.13 9.30
CA ASP A 34 -9.50 -19.25 9.34
C ASP A 34 -10.40 -19.31 8.10
N HIS A 35 -10.56 -18.16 7.39
CA HIS A 35 -11.35 -18.05 6.16
C HIS A 35 -10.57 -17.38 5.02
N PRO A 36 -9.49 -18.03 4.51
CA PRO A 36 -8.78 -17.52 3.34
C PRO A 36 -9.65 -17.68 2.09
N LEU A 37 -9.44 -16.82 1.08
CA LEU A 37 -10.14 -16.93 -0.21
C LEU A 37 -9.80 -18.24 -0.94
N ILE A 38 -8.53 -18.65 -0.88
CA ILE A 38 -8.05 -19.91 -1.45
C ILE A 38 -7.13 -20.56 -0.41
N LYS A 39 -7.54 -21.73 0.11
CA LYS A 39 -6.71 -22.52 1.02
C LYS A 39 -5.63 -23.23 0.23
N LEU A 40 -4.37 -22.91 0.53
CA LEU A 40 -3.20 -23.62 0.03
C LEU A 40 -2.57 -24.43 1.15
N PRO A 41 -1.89 -25.54 0.83
CA PRO A 41 -1.21 -26.36 1.84
C PRO A 41 -0.10 -25.56 2.53
N THR A 42 0.04 -25.76 3.84
CA THR A 42 1.16 -25.22 4.61
C THR A 42 2.46 -25.91 4.19
N LEU A 43 3.45 -25.15 3.74
CA LEU A 43 4.77 -25.64 3.40
C LEU A 43 5.77 -25.12 4.43
N PHE A 44 6.57 -26.01 5.03
CA PHE A 44 7.56 -25.66 6.06
C PHE A 44 7.00 -24.88 7.26
N GLY A 45 5.72 -25.09 7.62
CA GLY A 45 5.07 -24.37 8.73
C GLY A 45 4.60 -22.95 8.39
N ILE A 46 4.74 -22.52 7.13
CA ILE A 46 4.25 -21.25 6.63
C ILE A 46 2.97 -21.50 5.85
N ASP A 47 1.90 -20.75 6.19
CA ASP A 47 0.62 -20.81 5.48
C ASP A 47 0.70 -19.93 4.23
N PHE A 48 0.58 -20.56 3.04
CA PHE A 48 0.56 -19.90 1.75
C PHE A 48 -0.85 -19.54 1.26
N SER A 49 -1.85 -19.64 2.11
CA SER A 49 -3.24 -19.33 1.76
C SER A 49 -3.38 -17.91 1.22
N VAL A 50 -4.15 -17.78 0.13
CA VAL A 50 -4.35 -16.48 -0.53
C VAL A 50 -5.42 -15.69 0.21
N THR A 51 -5.00 -14.59 0.82
CA THR A 51 -5.89 -13.61 1.45
C THR A 51 -6.35 -12.56 0.43
N LYS A 52 -7.35 -11.74 0.80
CA LYS A 52 -7.86 -10.63 -0.04
C LYS A 52 -6.74 -9.70 -0.50
N HIS A 53 -5.83 -9.32 0.41
CA HIS A 53 -4.72 -8.42 0.08
C HIS A 53 -3.72 -9.03 -0.91
N VAL A 54 -3.46 -10.34 -0.82
CA VAL A 54 -2.59 -11.05 -1.78
C VAL A 54 -3.24 -11.09 -3.15
N LEU A 55 -4.56 -11.34 -3.22
CA LEU A 55 -5.30 -11.30 -4.48
C LEU A 55 -5.25 -9.89 -5.10
N MET A 56 -5.47 -8.84 -4.29
CA MET A 56 -5.36 -7.45 -4.75
C MET A 56 -3.97 -7.10 -5.25
N LEU A 57 -2.93 -7.54 -4.54
CA LEU A 57 -1.54 -7.36 -4.95
C LEU A 57 -1.28 -8.00 -6.33
N TRP A 58 -1.75 -9.22 -6.56
CA TRP A 58 -1.61 -9.90 -7.84
C TRP A 58 -2.40 -9.20 -8.95
N LEU A 59 -3.62 -8.76 -8.63
CA LEU A 59 -4.46 -8.03 -9.60
C LEU A 59 -3.80 -6.72 -10.02
N VAL A 60 -3.30 -5.92 -9.08
CA VAL A 60 -2.57 -4.68 -9.37
C VAL A 60 -1.32 -4.96 -10.19
N ALA A 61 -0.50 -5.95 -9.80
CA ALA A 61 0.72 -6.31 -10.51
C ALA A 61 0.42 -6.78 -11.94
N ALA A 62 -0.60 -7.62 -12.12
CA ALA A 62 -1.03 -8.10 -13.44
C ALA A 62 -1.57 -6.95 -14.30
N LEU A 63 -2.41 -6.07 -13.73
CA LEU A 63 -2.97 -4.92 -14.42
C LEU A 63 -1.86 -3.99 -14.92
N VAL A 64 -0.94 -3.61 -14.04
CA VAL A 64 0.21 -2.74 -14.38
C VAL A 64 1.05 -3.40 -15.47
N PHE A 65 1.39 -4.68 -15.29
CA PHE A 65 2.18 -5.41 -16.28
C PHE A 65 1.51 -5.45 -17.66
N VAL A 66 0.22 -5.81 -17.70
CA VAL A 66 -0.54 -5.94 -18.96
C VAL A 66 -0.67 -4.58 -19.64
N VAL A 67 -1.04 -3.52 -18.91
CA VAL A 67 -1.22 -2.17 -19.47
C VAL A 67 0.09 -1.63 -20.01
N VAL A 68 1.17 -1.72 -19.23
CA VAL A 68 2.49 -1.22 -19.65
C VAL A 68 3.04 -2.05 -20.82
N ALA A 69 2.98 -3.39 -20.71
CA ALA A 69 3.45 -4.27 -21.78
C ALA A 69 2.68 -4.07 -23.09
N TRP A 70 1.35 -3.90 -23.01
CA TRP A 70 0.53 -3.60 -24.17
C TRP A 70 0.89 -2.26 -24.81
N ALA A 71 1.02 -1.20 -24.00
CA ALA A 71 1.38 0.14 -24.47
C ALA A 71 2.76 0.15 -25.14
N VAL A 72 3.76 -0.46 -24.49
CA VAL A 72 5.13 -0.54 -25.01
C VAL A 72 5.18 -1.39 -26.29
N ARG A 73 4.51 -2.57 -26.32
CA ARG A 73 4.47 -3.42 -27.53
C ARG A 73 3.79 -2.70 -28.70
N ARG A 74 2.69 -1.97 -28.43
CA ARG A 74 2.00 -1.18 -29.46
C ARG A 74 2.89 -0.06 -30.01
N TYR A 75 3.63 0.62 -29.14
CA TYR A 75 4.56 1.68 -29.48
C TYR A 75 5.72 1.16 -30.35
N LEU A 76 6.36 0.06 -29.95
CA LEU A 76 7.50 -0.52 -30.68
C LEU A 76 7.13 -1.12 -32.05
N ARG A 77 5.86 -1.39 -32.32
CA ARG A 77 5.39 -1.87 -33.63
C ARG A 77 5.24 -0.77 -34.67
N GLN A 78 5.38 0.50 -34.28
CA GLN A 78 5.25 1.62 -35.21
C GLN A 78 6.55 1.80 -36.02
N PRO A 79 6.47 2.09 -37.32
CA PRO A 79 7.66 2.31 -38.17
C PRO A 79 8.53 3.49 -37.71
N ARG A 80 7.92 4.49 -37.12
CA ARG A 80 8.56 5.65 -36.48
C ARG A 80 7.91 5.84 -35.12
N PRO A 81 8.50 5.32 -34.04
CA PRO A 81 7.94 5.40 -32.71
C PRO A 81 8.08 6.83 -32.16
N ILE A 82 7.05 7.65 -32.41
CA ILE A 82 6.91 8.97 -31.76
C ILE A 82 5.89 8.79 -30.64
N PRO A 83 6.27 9.10 -29.39
CA PRO A 83 5.34 8.98 -28.27
C PRO A 83 4.13 9.88 -28.48
N ALA A 84 2.92 9.33 -28.32
CA ALA A 84 1.67 10.07 -28.41
C ALA A 84 0.64 9.54 -27.42
N GLY A 85 -0.22 10.41 -26.91
CA GLY A 85 -1.28 10.06 -25.99
C GLY A 85 -0.77 9.39 -24.72
N PHE A 86 -1.26 8.22 -24.40
CA PHE A 86 -0.90 7.48 -23.17
C PHE A 86 0.62 7.16 -23.10
N MET A 87 1.25 6.88 -24.23
CA MET A 87 2.68 6.58 -24.26
C MET A 87 3.54 7.79 -23.88
N ASN A 88 3.10 8.99 -24.25
CA ASN A 88 3.77 10.23 -23.82
C ASN A 88 3.72 10.41 -22.29
N GLY A 89 2.58 10.04 -21.67
CA GLY A 89 2.45 10.03 -20.20
C GLY A 89 3.38 9.00 -19.54
N LEU A 90 3.51 7.80 -20.11
CA LEU A 90 4.46 6.79 -19.62
C LEU A 90 5.92 7.26 -19.75
N GLU A 91 6.27 7.85 -20.87
CA GLU A 91 7.61 8.40 -21.09
C GLU A 91 7.93 9.50 -20.09
N PHE A 92 6.99 10.43 -19.87
CA PHE A 92 7.12 11.47 -18.83
C PHE A 92 7.38 10.87 -17.46
N VAL A 93 6.66 9.81 -17.06
CA VAL A 93 6.87 9.14 -15.77
C VAL A 93 8.26 8.50 -15.70
N VAL A 94 8.70 7.85 -16.78
CA VAL A 94 10.05 7.24 -16.85
C VAL A 94 11.14 8.31 -16.74
N GLU A 95 11.03 9.40 -17.48
CA GLU A 95 11.98 10.52 -17.43
C GLU A 95 11.97 11.20 -16.06
N PHE A 96 10.79 11.47 -15.51
CA PHE A 96 10.66 12.04 -14.17
C PHE A 96 11.35 11.18 -13.11
N VAL A 97 11.09 9.88 -13.07
CA VAL A 97 11.73 8.99 -12.09
C VAL A 97 13.22 8.88 -12.32
N ARG A 98 13.67 8.74 -13.59
CA ARG A 98 15.07 8.60 -13.92
C ARG A 98 15.86 9.87 -13.62
N ASP A 99 15.38 11.02 -14.09
CA ASP A 99 16.17 12.25 -14.12
C ASP A 99 15.98 13.09 -12.85
N SER A 100 14.77 13.08 -12.27
CA SER A 100 14.49 13.87 -11.06
C SER A 100 14.67 13.08 -9.75
N ILE A 101 14.57 11.74 -9.78
CA ILE A 101 14.68 10.94 -8.56
C ILE A 101 15.97 10.12 -8.54
N VAL A 102 16.22 9.29 -9.57
CA VAL A 102 17.32 8.31 -9.53
C VAL A 102 18.65 8.98 -9.79
N GLN A 103 18.80 9.70 -10.88
CA GLN A 103 20.07 10.27 -11.31
C GLN A 103 20.72 11.20 -10.26
N PRO A 104 20.00 12.11 -9.59
CA PRO A 104 20.58 12.98 -8.56
C PRO A 104 21.13 12.21 -7.36
N ASN A 105 20.53 11.07 -7.02
CA ASN A 105 20.87 10.29 -5.83
C ASN A 105 21.93 9.21 -6.08
N VAL A 106 21.83 8.44 -7.18
CA VAL A 106 22.77 7.34 -7.46
C VAL A 106 23.89 7.70 -8.43
N GLY A 107 23.79 8.84 -9.12
CA GLY A 107 24.76 9.32 -10.08
C GLY A 107 24.63 8.68 -11.47
N ARG A 108 25.26 9.32 -12.48
CA ARG A 108 25.15 8.94 -13.90
C ARG A 108 25.62 7.51 -14.20
N LYS A 109 26.61 7.01 -13.48
CA LYS A 109 27.17 5.65 -13.65
C LYS A 109 26.14 4.56 -13.35
N TRP A 110 25.31 4.76 -12.34
CA TRP A 110 24.42 3.75 -11.78
C TRP A 110 22.94 3.96 -12.14
N VAL A 111 22.61 5.07 -12.81
CA VAL A 111 21.23 5.43 -13.14
C VAL A 111 20.50 4.31 -13.90
N ASN A 112 21.13 3.75 -14.92
CA ASN A 112 20.50 2.70 -15.74
C ASN A 112 20.30 1.37 -14.99
N THR A 113 21.10 1.12 -13.97
CA THR A 113 21.01 -0.10 -13.13
C THR A 113 19.83 0.01 -12.16
N TRP A 114 19.63 1.17 -11.54
CA TRP A 114 18.66 1.33 -10.46
C TRP A 114 17.32 1.91 -10.90
N THR A 115 17.26 2.60 -12.05
CA THR A 115 16.00 3.14 -12.58
C THR A 115 14.90 2.09 -12.72
N PRO A 116 15.14 0.87 -13.25
CA PRO A 116 14.06 -0.11 -13.40
C PRO A 116 13.41 -0.50 -12.08
N LEU A 117 14.19 -0.70 -11.01
CA LEU A 117 13.67 -1.04 -9.68
C LEU A 117 12.86 0.12 -9.09
N VAL A 118 13.45 1.33 -9.12
CA VAL A 118 12.84 2.52 -8.53
C VAL A 118 11.58 2.93 -9.30
N LEU A 119 11.57 2.80 -10.64
CA LEU A 119 10.40 3.01 -11.48
C LEU A 119 9.28 1.99 -11.16
N THR A 120 9.66 0.72 -10.95
CA THR A 120 8.69 -0.31 -10.57
C THR A 120 8.03 0.03 -9.23
N PHE A 121 8.78 0.49 -8.24
CA PHE A 121 8.21 0.95 -6.97
C PHE A 121 7.24 2.11 -7.19
N PHE A 122 7.64 3.12 -7.97
CA PHE A 122 6.79 4.28 -8.23
C PHE A 122 5.46 3.89 -8.85
N VAL A 123 5.50 3.17 -9.98
CA VAL A 123 4.29 2.78 -10.73
C VAL A 123 3.43 1.81 -9.92
N PHE A 124 4.05 0.83 -9.26
CA PHE A 124 3.33 -0.16 -8.46
C PHE A 124 2.61 0.49 -7.28
N ILE A 125 3.30 1.30 -6.47
CA ILE A 125 2.72 1.97 -5.30
C ILE A 125 1.64 2.96 -5.74
N LEU A 126 1.89 3.73 -6.79
CA LEU A 126 0.92 4.67 -7.35
C LEU A 126 -0.36 3.95 -7.77
N CYS A 127 -0.24 2.87 -8.55
CA CYS A 127 -1.39 2.11 -9.03
C CYS A 127 -2.10 1.36 -7.89
N ALA A 128 -1.35 0.76 -6.96
CA ALA A 128 -1.92 0.05 -5.83
C ALA A 128 -2.74 0.97 -4.93
N ASN A 129 -2.22 2.17 -4.66
CA ASN A 129 -2.92 3.17 -3.86
C ASN A 129 -4.10 3.78 -4.63
N ALA A 130 -3.94 4.10 -5.92
CA ALA A 130 -5.01 4.67 -6.75
C ALA A 130 -6.19 3.70 -6.93
N ILE A 131 -5.93 2.41 -7.14
CA ILE A 131 -6.97 1.38 -7.24
C ILE A 131 -7.71 1.25 -5.91
N GLY A 132 -7.02 1.35 -4.78
CA GLY A 132 -7.64 1.31 -3.47
C GLY A 132 -8.58 2.48 -3.16
N LEU A 133 -8.37 3.64 -3.79
CA LEU A 133 -9.27 4.80 -3.66
C LEU A 133 -10.56 4.65 -4.47
N ILE A 134 -10.55 3.84 -5.53
CA ILE A 134 -11.74 3.61 -6.34
C ILE A 134 -12.55 2.50 -5.66
N PRO A 135 -13.80 2.76 -5.25
CA PRO A 135 -14.66 1.76 -4.61
C PRO A 135 -15.16 0.71 -5.64
N ILE A 136 -14.20 0.02 -6.30
CA ILE A 136 -14.50 -0.94 -7.38
C ILE A 136 -15.33 -2.08 -6.83
N PHE A 137 -15.05 -2.53 -5.62
CA PHE A 137 -15.76 -3.65 -4.99
C PHE A 137 -17.16 -3.27 -4.56
N GLU A 138 -17.36 -2.07 -4.04
CA GLU A 138 -18.69 -1.53 -3.72
C GLU A 138 -19.52 -1.34 -4.96
N LEU A 139 -18.92 -0.83 -6.05
CA LEU A 139 -19.59 -0.72 -7.35
C LEU A 139 -19.96 -2.09 -7.94
N LEU A 140 -19.07 -3.07 -7.86
CA LEU A 140 -19.37 -4.45 -8.26
C LEU A 140 -20.46 -5.05 -7.37
N GLY A 141 -20.47 -4.76 -6.05
CA GLY A 141 -21.51 -5.16 -5.12
C GLY A 141 -22.87 -4.57 -5.45
N LEU A 142 -22.93 -3.32 -5.88
CA LEU A 142 -24.14 -2.70 -6.39
C LEU A 142 -24.61 -3.35 -7.71
N LEU A 143 -23.68 -3.61 -8.63
CA LEU A 143 -23.97 -4.32 -9.88
C LEU A 143 -24.49 -5.74 -9.63
N ASP A 144 -23.91 -6.45 -8.66
CA ASP A 144 -24.37 -7.79 -8.29
C ASP A 144 -25.79 -7.77 -7.76
N ARG A 145 -26.14 -6.81 -6.92
CA ARG A 145 -27.52 -6.63 -6.41
C ARG A 145 -28.53 -6.32 -7.51
N TRP A 146 -28.09 -5.61 -8.58
CA TRP A 146 -28.98 -5.13 -9.63
C TRP A 146 -29.06 -6.08 -10.83
N VAL A 147 -27.97 -6.81 -11.14
CA VAL A 147 -27.84 -7.56 -12.41
C VAL A 147 -27.66 -9.06 -12.18
N PHE A 148 -26.76 -9.48 -11.29
CA PHE A 148 -26.32 -10.88 -11.21
C PHE A 148 -27.04 -11.70 -10.16
N HIS A 149 -27.54 -11.08 -9.07
CA HIS A 149 -28.24 -11.75 -7.95
C HIS A 149 -27.53 -13.04 -7.49
N THR A 150 -26.21 -13.01 -7.40
CA THR A 150 -25.40 -14.18 -7.00
C THR A 150 -25.68 -14.55 -5.54
N GLY A 151 -25.81 -15.87 -5.27
CA GLY A 151 -26.10 -16.38 -3.94
C GLY A 151 -25.07 -15.97 -2.88
N GLU A 152 -25.44 -16.02 -1.61
CA GLU A 152 -24.64 -15.53 -0.47
C GLU A 152 -23.26 -16.18 -0.31
N HIS A 153 -23.05 -17.37 -0.85
CA HIS A 153 -21.78 -18.12 -0.80
C HIS A 153 -20.94 -18.02 -2.08
N SER A 154 -21.26 -17.09 -2.98
CA SER A 154 -20.49 -16.91 -4.21
C SER A 154 -19.09 -16.35 -3.90
N PHE A 155 -18.07 -16.91 -4.58
CA PHE A 155 -16.67 -16.41 -4.55
C PHE A 155 -16.62 -14.91 -4.87
N LEU A 156 -17.46 -14.42 -5.78
CA LEU A 156 -17.61 -13.01 -6.10
C LEU A 156 -18.01 -12.18 -4.87
N LYS A 157 -18.98 -12.63 -4.07
CA LYS A 157 -19.36 -11.91 -2.84
C LYS A 157 -18.25 -11.88 -1.78
N GLN A 158 -17.47 -12.95 -1.65
CA GLN A 158 -16.33 -12.98 -0.74
C GLN A 158 -15.21 -12.02 -1.18
N VAL A 159 -14.99 -11.87 -2.49
CA VAL A 159 -14.03 -10.89 -3.05
C VAL A 159 -14.57 -9.47 -2.93
N MET A 160 -15.89 -9.27 -3.09
CA MET A 160 -16.56 -7.97 -3.07
C MET A 160 -16.72 -7.37 -1.66
N HIS A 161 -16.73 -8.20 -0.60
CA HIS A 161 -16.78 -7.74 0.78
C HIS A 161 -15.40 -7.28 1.24
N GLY A 162 -15.19 -5.97 1.29
CA GLY A 162 -14.00 -5.33 1.84
C GLY A 162 -12.98 -4.92 0.76
N GLY A 163 -13.17 -3.75 0.19
CA GLY A 163 -12.19 -3.07 -0.64
C GLY A 163 -11.08 -2.48 0.23
N SER A 164 -10.07 -3.25 0.58
CA SER A 164 -8.87 -2.69 1.20
C SER A 164 -7.74 -2.60 0.18
N THR A 165 -7.04 -1.48 0.19
CA THR A 165 -5.86 -1.24 -0.64
C THR A 165 -4.78 -2.29 -0.34
N ALA A 166 -4.13 -2.85 -1.36
CA ALA A 166 -3.05 -3.81 -1.15
C ALA A 166 -1.95 -3.26 -0.23
N THR A 167 -1.65 -1.98 -0.34
CA THR A 167 -0.65 -1.26 0.45
C THR A 167 -1.09 -0.88 1.87
N ALA A 168 -2.37 -1.02 2.22
CA ALA A 168 -2.83 -0.92 3.61
C ALA A 168 -2.38 -2.11 4.45
N ASN A 169 -2.06 -3.24 3.82
CA ASN A 169 -1.51 -4.39 4.52
C ASN A 169 -0.03 -4.17 4.87
N PHE A 170 0.27 -4.24 6.17
CA PHE A 170 1.63 -4.10 6.69
C PHE A 170 2.62 -5.09 6.04
N ASN A 171 2.21 -6.33 5.78
CA ASN A 171 3.09 -7.34 5.18
C ASN A 171 3.50 -6.97 3.75
N VAL A 172 2.59 -6.39 2.96
CA VAL A 172 2.89 -5.93 1.59
C VAL A 172 3.90 -4.79 1.62
N THR A 173 3.68 -3.81 2.48
CA THR A 173 4.58 -2.66 2.62
C THR A 173 5.92 -3.05 3.21
N ALA A 174 5.95 -4.00 4.15
CA ALA A 174 7.17 -4.59 4.69
C ALA A 174 7.97 -5.36 3.63
N ALA A 175 7.28 -6.08 2.72
CA ALA A 175 7.93 -6.75 1.60
C ALA A 175 8.62 -5.75 0.65
N LEU A 176 7.95 -4.65 0.28
CA LEU A 176 8.54 -3.58 -0.54
C LEU A 176 9.77 -2.95 0.14
N ALA A 177 9.66 -2.68 1.44
CA ALA A 177 10.77 -2.14 2.23
C ALA A 177 11.93 -3.13 2.36
N THR A 178 11.65 -4.44 2.45
CA THR A 178 12.67 -5.50 2.46
C THR A 178 13.41 -5.57 1.12
N ILE A 179 12.70 -5.41 -0.01
CA ILE A 179 13.33 -5.32 -1.33
C ILE A 179 14.25 -4.09 -1.40
N THR A 180 13.80 -2.93 -0.87
CA THR A 180 14.63 -1.73 -0.77
C THR A 180 15.88 -1.99 0.08
N PHE A 181 15.74 -2.66 1.22
CA PHE A 181 16.86 -3.04 2.08
C PHE A 181 17.86 -3.95 1.35
N GLY A 182 17.37 -4.98 0.65
CA GLY A 182 18.20 -5.84 -0.19
C GLY A 182 18.93 -5.04 -1.29
N ALA A 183 18.23 -4.09 -1.93
CA ALA A 183 18.82 -3.21 -2.94
C ALA A 183 19.95 -2.34 -2.37
N ILE A 184 19.82 -1.83 -1.15
CA ILE A 184 20.87 -1.05 -0.46
C ILE A 184 22.13 -1.91 -0.29
N ILE A 185 22.00 -3.15 0.21
CA ILE A 185 23.13 -4.07 0.41
C ILE A 185 23.77 -4.42 -0.93
N VAL A 186 22.98 -4.72 -1.95
CA VAL A 186 23.47 -5.04 -3.30
C VAL A 186 24.19 -3.83 -3.90
N ALA A 187 23.63 -2.63 -3.78
CA ALA A 187 24.22 -1.39 -4.31
C ALA A 187 25.59 -1.10 -3.69
N GLY A 188 25.70 -1.17 -2.38
CA GLY A 188 26.95 -0.97 -1.68
C GLY A 188 27.98 -2.05 -1.99
N SER A 189 27.54 -3.30 -2.12
CA SER A 189 28.40 -4.44 -2.49
C SER A 189 28.92 -4.33 -3.94
N LEU A 190 28.08 -3.88 -4.88
CA LEU A 190 28.49 -3.67 -6.28
C LEU A 190 29.44 -2.47 -6.43
N ALA A 191 29.25 -1.42 -5.62
CA ALA A 191 30.08 -0.23 -5.68
C ALA A 191 31.47 -0.41 -5.06
N HIS A 192 31.58 -1.12 -3.93
CA HIS A 192 32.79 -1.19 -3.13
C HIS A 192 33.30 -2.62 -2.91
N GLY A 193 32.52 -3.64 -3.22
CA GLY A 193 32.75 -5.03 -2.84
C GLY A 193 32.16 -5.36 -1.47
N PHE A 194 31.72 -6.60 -1.27
CA PHE A 194 30.97 -7.04 -0.10
C PHE A 194 31.68 -6.73 1.24
N VAL A 195 32.95 -7.12 1.37
CA VAL A 195 33.70 -6.90 2.61
C VAL A 195 33.97 -5.40 2.88
N LYS A 196 34.27 -4.65 1.82
CA LYS A 196 34.57 -3.22 1.95
C LYS A 196 33.31 -2.42 2.27
N HIS A 197 32.14 -2.82 1.74
CA HIS A 197 30.86 -2.22 2.09
C HIS A 197 30.62 -2.24 3.60
N TRP A 198 30.81 -3.40 4.26
CA TRP A 198 30.64 -3.50 5.70
C TRP A 198 31.71 -2.73 6.50
N LYS A 199 32.95 -2.68 6.00
CA LYS A 199 34.01 -1.86 6.62
C LYS A 199 33.73 -0.35 6.49
N ASN A 200 33.12 0.07 5.40
CA ASN A 200 32.80 1.47 5.16
C ASN A 200 31.64 2.00 6.03
N MET A 201 30.90 1.14 6.74
CA MET A 201 29.94 1.57 7.77
C MET A 201 30.62 2.25 8.95
N ALA A 202 31.91 1.97 9.16
CA ALA A 202 32.70 2.61 10.21
C ALA A 202 33.68 3.60 9.57
N PRO A 203 33.50 4.95 9.70
CA PRO A 203 34.41 5.95 9.20
C PRO A 203 35.82 5.73 9.77
N GLN A 204 36.84 5.79 8.90
CA GLN A 204 38.21 5.56 9.31
C GLN A 204 38.79 6.77 10.09
N GLY A 205 39.66 6.52 11.06
CA GLY A 205 40.38 7.59 11.78
C GLY A 205 39.71 8.06 13.06
N LEU A 206 38.67 7.39 13.54
CA LEU A 206 38.07 7.72 14.83
C LEU A 206 38.71 6.93 15.98
N PRO A 207 38.72 7.47 17.22
CA PRO A 207 39.15 6.74 18.41
C PRO A 207 38.31 5.46 18.62
N ALA A 208 38.92 4.38 19.11
CA ALA A 208 38.28 3.09 19.31
C ALA A 208 37.00 3.16 20.16
N PHE A 209 36.90 4.06 21.10
CA PHE A 209 35.71 4.32 21.91
C PHE A 209 34.51 4.76 21.08
N VAL A 210 34.72 5.57 20.03
CA VAL A 210 33.63 6.08 19.17
C VAL A 210 33.01 4.95 18.33
N TYR A 211 33.81 3.97 17.90
CA TYR A 211 33.28 2.82 17.12
C TYR A 211 32.29 1.98 17.92
N PHE A 212 32.46 1.90 19.25
CA PHE A 212 31.53 1.14 20.10
C PHE A 212 30.09 1.71 20.07
N ILE A 213 29.96 3.01 19.88
CA ILE A 213 28.65 3.68 19.81
C ILE A 213 28.20 3.80 18.35
N LEU A 214 29.11 4.11 17.44
CA LEU A 214 28.78 4.42 16.04
C LEU A 214 28.28 3.20 15.26
N ILE A 215 28.95 2.05 15.41
CA ILE A 215 28.55 0.82 14.67
C ILE A 215 27.14 0.36 15.02
N PRO A 216 26.72 0.27 16.29
CA PRO A 216 25.33 -0.04 16.61
C PRO A 216 24.32 0.96 16.05
N ILE A 217 24.63 2.27 16.06
CA ILE A 217 23.75 3.30 15.51
C ILE A 217 23.60 3.14 13.99
N GLU A 218 24.69 2.89 13.26
CA GLU A 218 24.65 2.70 11.81
C GLU A 218 23.87 1.42 11.44
N ILE A 219 24.10 0.32 12.16
CA ILE A 219 23.32 -0.91 11.99
C ILE A 219 21.84 -0.68 12.27
N MET A 220 21.50 -0.01 13.39
CA MET A 220 20.10 0.37 13.69
C MET A 220 19.52 1.23 12.57
N GLY A 221 20.28 2.20 12.06
CA GLY A 221 19.86 3.05 10.96
C GLY A 221 19.47 2.26 9.71
N MET A 222 20.21 1.20 9.37
CA MET A 222 19.87 0.31 8.25
C MET A 222 18.52 -0.37 8.41
N PHE A 223 18.10 -0.75 9.60
CA PHE A 223 16.80 -1.36 9.87
C PHE A 223 15.68 -0.33 10.02
N VAL A 224 15.95 0.81 10.64
CA VAL A 224 14.96 1.87 10.86
C VAL A 224 14.48 2.49 9.53
N ARG A 225 15.37 2.62 8.54
CA ARG A 225 15.01 3.18 7.23
C ARG A 225 13.89 2.40 6.53
N PRO A 226 13.99 1.07 6.28
CA PRO A 226 12.90 0.28 5.71
C PRO A 226 11.66 0.24 6.60
N PHE A 227 11.85 0.17 7.93
CA PHE A 227 10.74 0.19 8.88
C PHE A 227 9.94 1.49 8.77
N ALA A 228 10.61 2.65 8.71
CA ALA A 228 9.95 3.93 8.54
C ALA A 228 9.17 4.02 7.21
N LEU A 229 9.71 3.46 6.12
CA LEU A 229 9.00 3.36 4.84
C LEU A 229 7.74 2.51 4.96
N THR A 230 7.85 1.35 5.60
CA THR A 230 6.72 0.44 5.85
C THR A 230 5.61 1.13 6.64
N MET A 231 5.97 1.71 7.79
CA MET A 231 5.00 2.37 8.68
C MET A 231 4.31 3.54 8.01
N ARG A 232 5.06 4.36 7.27
CA ARG A 232 4.47 5.52 6.56
C ARG A 232 3.46 5.10 5.52
N LEU A 233 3.79 4.08 4.70
CA LEU A 233 2.90 3.62 3.64
C LEU A 233 1.64 2.96 4.22
N ALA A 234 1.79 2.03 5.15
CA ALA A 234 0.67 1.33 5.77
C ALA A 234 -0.22 2.28 6.58
N ALA A 235 0.36 3.14 7.44
CA ALA A 235 -0.39 4.05 8.31
C ALA A 235 -1.20 5.09 7.53
N ASN A 236 -0.63 5.67 6.47
CA ASN A 236 -1.34 6.68 5.68
C ASN A 236 -2.56 6.08 4.99
N MET A 237 -2.42 4.90 4.37
CA MET A 237 -3.54 4.26 3.67
C MET A 237 -4.62 3.76 4.64
N THR A 238 -4.21 3.10 5.73
CA THR A 238 -5.16 2.61 6.74
C THR A 238 -5.86 3.77 7.45
N GLY A 239 -5.11 4.82 7.80
CA GLY A 239 -5.64 6.00 8.50
C GLY A 239 -6.68 6.78 7.69
N GLY A 240 -6.46 6.95 6.38
CA GLY A 240 -7.41 7.60 5.48
C GLY A 240 -8.74 6.84 5.40
N HIS A 241 -8.69 5.54 5.15
CA HIS A 241 -9.89 4.70 5.13
C HIS A 241 -10.65 4.69 6.46
N ILE A 242 -9.96 4.58 7.60
CA ILE A 242 -10.58 4.65 8.92
C ILE A 242 -11.27 6.00 9.12
N ALA A 243 -10.65 7.11 8.75
CA ALA A 243 -11.22 8.44 8.90
C ALA A 243 -12.52 8.60 8.09
N ILE A 244 -12.51 8.20 6.81
CA ILE A 244 -13.70 8.25 5.93
C ILE A 244 -14.83 7.39 6.50
N LEU A 245 -14.56 6.14 6.84
CA LEU A 245 -15.55 5.22 7.38
C LEU A 245 -16.10 5.70 8.73
N SER A 246 -15.27 6.27 9.60
CA SER A 246 -15.68 6.81 10.88
C SER A 246 -16.67 7.97 10.73
N ILE A 247 -16.40 8.90 9.81
CA ILE A 247 -17.29 10.04 9.56
C ILE A 247 -18.62 9.60 8.93
N LEU A 248 -18.57 8.67 7.97
CA LEU A 248 -19.79 8.11 7.37
C LEU A 248 -20.62 7.33 8.41
N SER A 249 -19.98 6.62 9.32
CA SER A 249 -20.66 5.88 10.38
C SER A 249 -21.45 6.80 11.33
N LEU A 250 -21.02 8.06 11.51
CA LEU A 250 -21.77 9.04 12.31
C LEU A 250 -23.17 9.30 11.76
N VAL A 251 -23.34 9.30 10.42
CA VAL A 251 -24.65 9.52 9.79
C VAL A 251 -25.63 8.43 10.21
N PHE A 252 -25.19 7.17 10.19
CA PHE A 252 -26.01 6.02 10.59
C PHE A 252 -26.25 6.00 12.09
N LEU A 253 -25.21 6.26 12.88
CA LEU A 253 -25.30 6.29 14.34
C LEU A 253 -26.30 7.33 14.85
N PHE A 254 -26.28 8.54 14.29
CA PHE A 254 -27.22 9.60 14.68
C PHE A 254 -28.64 9.31 14.19
N ALA A 255 -28.81 8.72 12.99
CA ALA A 255 -30.13 8.30 12.53
C ALA A 255 -30.76 7.26 13.47
N GLU A 256 -29.97 6.30 13.96
CA GLU A 256 -30.40 5.27 14.89
C GLU A 256 -30.66 5.83 16.29
N MET A 257 -29.74 6.62 16.85
CA MET A 257 -29.83 7.18 18.20
C MET A 257 -31.05 8.06 18.40
N PHE A 258 -31.45 8.84 17.41
CA PHE A 258 -32.61 9.71 17.47
C PHE A 258 -33.86 9.06 16.89
N GLY A 259 -33.80 7.85 16.35
CA GLY A 259 -34.93 7.12 15.74
C GLY A 259 -35.56 7.89 14.58
N ARG A 260 -34.85 8.79 13.94
CA ARG A 260 -35.32 9.69 12.87
C ARG A 260 -34.30 9.79 11.74
N ALA A 261 -34.71 9.47 10.54
CA ALA A 261 -33.90 9.64 9.32
C ALA A 261 -33.42 11.12 9.15
N LEU A 262 -34.22 12.09 9.59
CA LEU A 262 -33.90 13.52 9.55
C LEU A 262 -32.64 13.86 10.36
N ALA A 263 -32.36 13.19 11.48
CA ALA A 263 -31.16 13.39 12.28
C ALA A 263 -29.92 12.91 11.51
N GLY A 264 -29.99 11.75 10.87
CA GLY A 264 -28.95 11.27 9.98
C GLY A 264 -28.70 12.19 8.79
N ILE A 265 -29.74 12.71 8.15
CA ILE A 265 -29.65 13.69 7.05
C ILE A 265 -28.96 14.97 7.54
N GLY A 266 -29.32 15.49 8.73
CA GLY A 266 -28.70 16.69 9.32
C GLY A 266 -27.18 16.53 9.52
N VAL A 267 -26.76 15.39 10.04
CA VAL A 267 -25.32 15.03 10.16
C VAL A 267 -24.70 14.84 8.77
N GLY A 268 -25.42 14.22 7.85
CA GLY A 268 -24.97 13.96 6.46
C GLY A 268 -24.60 15.21 5.70
N VAL A 269 -25.33 16.33 5.91
CA VAL A 269 -25.06 17.63 5.29
C VAL A 269 -23.64 18.14 5.62
N VAL A 270 -23.12 17.81 6.80
CA VAL A 270 -21.76 18.18 7.22
C VAL A 270 -20.77 17.04 6.91
N ALA A 271 -21.16 15.79 7.17
CA ALA A 271 -20.29 14.63 7.01
C ALA A 271 -19.90 14.40 5.54
N VAL A 272 -20.83 14.54 4.59
CA VAL A 272 -20.54 14.27 3.17
C VAL A 272 -19.51 15.26 2.58
N PRO A 273 -19.65 16.60 2.73
CA PRO A 273 -18.60 17.52 2.30
C PRO A 273 -17.25 17.27 2.96
N LEU A 274 -17.23 16.89 4.24
CA LEU A 274 -16.01 16.57 4.96
C LEU A 274 -15.34 15.31 4.38
N VAL A 275 -16.11 14.27 4.13
CA VAL A 275 -15.61 13.03 3.46
C VAL A 275 -15.06 13.34 2.07
N VAL A 276 -15.75 14.17 1.27
CA VAL A 276 -15.27 14.59 -0.05
C VAL A 276 -13.94 15.34 0.07
N GLY A 277 -13.81 16.22 1.06
CA GLY A 277 -12.55 16.93 1.34
C GLY A 277 -11.41 15.98 1.73
N ILE A 278 -11.68 15.01 2.60
CA ILE A 278 -10.70 14.00 3.01
C ILE A 278 -10.34 13.11 1.82
N SER A 279 -11.29 12.68 1.00
CA SER A 279 -11.02 11.88 -0.20
C SER A 279 -10.14 12.63 -1.22
N ALA A 280 -10.38 13.93 -1.40
CA ALA A 280 -9.52 14.76 -2.24
C ALA A 280 -8.09 14.86 -1.69
N LEU A 281 -7.94 15.00 -0.36
CA LEU A 281 -6.64 14.97 0.30
C LEU A 281 -5.98 13.58 0.16
N GLU A 282 -6.74 12.49 0.25
CA GLU A 282 -6.24 11.13 0.10
C GLU A 282 -5.66 10.88 -1.31
N ILE A 283 -6.29 11.42 -2.38
CA ILE A 283 -5.74 11.39 -3.74
C ILE A 283 -4.36 12.07 -3.80
N LEU A 284 -4.22 13.22 -3.14
CA LEU A 284 -2.92 13.91 -3.07
C LEU A 284 -1.90 13.08 -2.29
N VAL A 285 -2.31 12.46 -1.19
CA VAL A 285 -1.44 11.57 -0.38
C VAL A 285 -0.96 10.37 -1.20
N VAL A 286 -1.79 9.78 -2.05
CA VAL A 286 -1.41 8.67 -2.95
C VAL A 286 -0.22 9.05 -3.84
N LEU A 287 -0.28 10.23 -4.47
CA LEU A 287 0.80 10.73 -5.32
C LEU A 287 2.08 10.99 -4.52
N ILE A 288 1.95 11.72 -3.41
CA ILE A 288 3.07 12.05 -2.52
C ILE A 288 3.71 10.77 -1.96
N GLN A 289 2.91 9.78 -1.60
CA GLN A 289 3.41 8.55 -1.00
C GLN A 289 4.23 7.71 -1.99
N ALA A 290 3.76 7.59 -3.24
CA ALA A 290 4.54 6.94 -4.29
C ALA A 290 5.87 7.66 -4.53
N TYR A 291 5.84 8.99 -4.61
CA TYR A 291 7.03 9.82 -4.76
C TYR A 291 8.01 9.68 -3.58
N VAL A 292 7.53 9.83 -2.36
CA VAL A 292 8.39 9.81 -1.14
C VAL A 292 9.02 8.44 -0.93
N PHE A 293 8.26 7.34 -1.11
CA PHE A 293 8.83 5.99 -1.01
C PHE A 293 9.96 5.79 -2.02
N THR A 294 9.71 6.18 -3.25
CA THR A 294 10.63 6.04 -4.37
C THR A 294 11.89 6.91 -4.19
N LEU A 295 11.69 8.16 -3.79
CA LEU A 295 12.79 9.09 -3.50
C LEU A 295 13.68 8.58 -2.37
N LEU A 296 13.10 8.16 -1.24
CA LEU A 296 13.86 7.65 -0.11
C LEU A 296 14.59 6.34 -0.45
N SER A 297 13.98 5.47 -1.25
CA SER A 297 14.65 4.26 -1.75
C SER A 297 15.87 4.62 -2.61
N ALA A 298 15.74 5.60 -3.51
CA ALA A 298 16.86 6.08 -4.34
C ALA A 298 17.97 6.76 -3.50
N VAL A 299 17.58 7.57 -2.51
CA VAL A 299 18.51 8.20 -1.56
C VAL A 299 19.30 7.15 -0.76
N PHE A 300 18.63 6.12 -0.24
CA PHE A 300 19.30 5.09 0.54
C PHE A 300 20.22 4.22 -0.30
N ILE A 301 19.83 3.91 -1.54
CA ILE A 301 20.71 3.25 -2.52
C ILE A 301 21.92 4.15 -2.83
N GLY A 302 21.68 5.45 -3.05
CA GLY A 302 22.73 6.42 -3.32
C GLY A 302 23.75 6.57 -2.18
N MET A 303 23.27 6.60 -0.93
CA MET A 303 24.14 6.63 0.24
C MET A 303 25.01 5.36 0.37
N ALA A 304 24.48 4.20 -0.06
CA ALA A 304 25.27 2.97 -0.08
C ALA A 304 26.34 2.95 -1.19
N ILE A 305 26.07 3.66 -2.30
CA ILE A 305 27.03 3.81 -3.42
C ILE A 305 28.08 4.88 -3.15
N HIS A 306 27.67 6.02 -2.60
CA HIS A 306 28.52 7.17 -2.34
C HIS A 306 28.83 7.26 -0.84
N VAL A 307 29.84 6.54 -0.40
CA VAL A 307 30.33 6.65 1.00
C VAL A 307 31.02 7.99 1.16
N HIS A 308 30.36 8.92 1.82
CA HIS A 308 30.99 10.17 2.24
C HIS A 308 31.81 9.90 3.51
N HIS A 309 33.13 9.96 3.37
CA HIS A 309 34.09 10.03 4.49
C HIS A 309 34.49 11.46 4.71
#